data_fcbb0e395dce65ce98f9cb5038e690a0
#
_entry.id   fcbb0e395dce65ce98f9cb5038e690a0
#
_cell.length_a   1.000
_cell.length_b   1.000
_cell.length_c   1.000
_cell.angle_alpha   90.00
_cell.angle_beta   90.00
_cell.angle_gamma   90.00
#
_symmetry.space_group_name_H-M   'P 1'
#
loop_
_entity.id
_entity.type
_entity.pdbx_description
1 polymer ?
#
loop_
_entity_poly.entity_id
_entity_poly.type
_entity_poly.pdbx_seq_one_letter_code
_entity_poly.pdbx_strand_id
1 'polypeptide(L)'
;MTSVAAGMVLPAGPAQAETPGLDVEGHRGARGYRPENTLPAFTFADELGVTTLEMDTKVTADGVLVVTHDSILNPDLVRDASGRWVAAGIPFNSLTLDEVERLDVGRLRPGSAYAQRFPLQVPIDGTRMPTLKQVLDTFRDRSDLRFNIETKIEPDAPTLSPVPAEFARLLVDEIRAAGLEKRAMIQSFDWRTLLEVQRIAPEITTVALTEADPALLTDGVWTAGLRLGDYAGSVPAMVAALGADVWSPDSEGLTAEAVRDAHARGLTVVPWTVNEPSEIDAMIAMGVDGIISDYPDRVLAARARR
;
A
#
# COMPACT_ATOMS: atom_id res chain seq x y z
N MET A 1 69.22 23.72 1.46
CA MET A 1 68.55 22.84 0.49
C MET A 1 67.43 22.15 1.25
N THR A 2 66.23 22.69 1.15
CA THR A 2 65.04 22.17 1.83
C THR A 2 64.18 21.44 0.78
N SER A 3 64.05 20.11 0.97
CA SER A 3 63.25 19.23 0.11
C SER A 3 61.80 19.31 0.54
N VAL A 4 60.92 19.72 -0.38
CA VAL A 4 59.46 19.71 -0.23
C VAL A 4 58.95 18.38 -0.77
N ALA A 5 58.39 17.55 0.10
CA ALA A 5 57.71 16.31 -0.29
C ALA A 5 56.31 16.66 -0.78
N ALA A 6 56.02 16.39 -2.04
CA ALA A 6 54.67 16.50 -2.61
C ALA A 6 53.83 15.27 -2.17
N GLY A 7 52.84 15.52 -1.34
CA GLY A 7 51.84 14.51 -0.96
C GLY A 7 50.90 14.24 -2.11
N MET A 8 50.86 13.00 -2.58
CA MET A 8 49.98 12.50 -3.65
C MET A 8 48.60 12.25 -3.01
N VAL A 9 47.60 13.09 -3.31
CA VAL A 9 46.21 12.89 -2.96
C VAL A 9 45.62 11.91 -3.95
N LEU A 10 45.30 10.70 -3.50
CA LEU A 10 44.56 9.72 -4.27
C LEU A 10 43.10 10.21 -4.45
N PRO A 11 42.51 10.11 -5.66
CA PRO A 11 41.10 10.45 -5.84
C PRO A 11 40.23 9.48 -5.02
N ALA A 12 39.27 10.03 -4.28
CA ALA A 12 38.22 9.24 -3.64
C ALA A 12 37.50 8.43 -4.71
N GLY A 13 37.43 7.11 -4.51
CA GLY A 13 36.65 6.24 -5.37
C GLY A 13 35.16 6.68 -5.37
N PRO A 14 34.39 6.32 -6.40
CA PRO A 14 32.97 6.64 -6.42
C PRO A 14 32.33 6.09 -5.15
N ALA A 15 31.59 6.96 -4.45
CA ALA A 15 30.75 6.54 -3.32
C ALA A 15 29.85 5.41 -3.83
N GLN A 16 29.98 4.22 -3.23
CA GLN A 16 29.03 3.14 -3.45
C GLN A 16 27.67 3.69 -2.99
N ALA A 17 26.72 3.76 -3.90
CA ALA A 17 25.34 3.99 -3.54
C ALA A 17 24.98 2.91 -2.52
N GLU A 18 24.60 3.30 -1.32
CA GLU A 18 24.05 2.37 -0.33
C GLU A 18 22.87 1.69 -1.01
N THR A 19 22.89 0.37 -1.09
CA THR A 19 21.75 -0.40 -1.55
C THR A 19 20.59 -0.03 -0.63
N PRO A 20 19.48 0.52 -1.13
CA PRO A 20 18.34 0.82 -0.27
C PRO A 20 17.98 -0.43 0.54
N GLY A 21 17.87 -0.29 1.85
CA GLY A 21 17.47 -1.42 2.70
C GLY A 21 16.09 -1.91 2.28
N LEU A 22 15.78 -3.18 2.55
CA LEU A 22 14.44 -3.76 2.29
C LEU A 22 13.35 -2.84 2.84
N ASP A 23 12.41 -2.42 1.99
CA ASP A 23 11.23 -1.68 2.42
C ASP A 23 10.30 -2.59 3.23
N VAL A 24 9.88 -2.13 4.39
CA VAL A 24 8.95 -2.86 5.25
C VAL A 24 7.68 -2.07 5.37
N GLU A 25 6.62 -2.57 4.72
CA GLU A 25 5.34 -1.91 4.68
C GLU A 25 4.35 -2.56 5.66
N GLY A 26 3.81 -1.75 6.57
CA GLY A 26 2.76 -2.20 7.48
C GLY A 26 1.41 -2.20 6.79
N HIS A 27 0.89 -3.38 6.40
CA HIS A 27 -0.37 -3.58 5.70
C HIS A 27 -1.56 -3.08 6.53
N ARG A 28 -2.24 -2.04 6.05
CA ARG A 28 -3.30 -1.33 6.77
C ARG A 28 -2.85 -0.89 8.16
N GLY A 29 -1.59 -0.47 8.25
CA GLY A 29 -0.86 -0.27 9.49
C GLY A 29 -0.16 -1.55 9.97
N ALA A 30 -0.68 -2.22 10.98
CA ALA A 30 -0.24 -3.53 11.45
C ALA A 30 -1.48 -4.36 11.82
N ARG A 31 -2.24 -4.73 10.79
CA ARG A 31 -3.56 -5.37 10.91
C ARG A 31 -3.56 -6.64 11.75
N GLY A 32 -2.47 -7.36 11.76
CA GLY A 32 -2.31 -8.56 12.59
C GLY A 32 -2.38 -8.29 14.09
N TYR A 33 -2.13 -7.04 14.53
CA TYR A 33 -2.03 -6.65 15.93
C TYR A 33 -3.01 -5.57 16.37
N ARG A 34 -3.49 -4.72 15.46
CA ARG A 34 -4.37 -3.56 15.75
C ARG A 34 -5.48 -3.49 14.70
N PRO A 35 -6.63 -2.87 15.05
CA PRO A 35 -7.71 -2.67 14.07
C PRO A 35 -7.21 -1.98 12.80
N GLU A 36 -7.42 -2.62 11.65
CA GLU A 36 -6.89 -2.20 10.35
C GLU A 36 -7.33 -0.79 9.94
N ASN A 37 -6.48 -0.11 9.15
CA ASN A 37 -6.80 1.20 8.58
C ASN A 37 -7.21 2.25 9.64
N THR A 38 -6.57 2.20 10.80
CA THR A 38 -6.84 3.11 11.93
C THR A 38 -5.59 3.78 12.45
N LEU A 39 -5.72 4.94 13.08
CA LEU A 39 -4.58 5.61 13.71
C LEU A 39 -3.84 4.72 14.71
N PRO A 40 -4.52 3.93 15.58
CA PRO A 40 -3.82 2.97 16.44
C PRO A 40 -2.98 1.92 15.69
N ALA A 41 -3.44 1.45 14.51
CA ALA A 41 -2.67 0.50 13.70
C ALA A 41 -1.44 1.16 13.07
N PHE A 42 -1.59 2.37 12.55
CA PHE A 42 -0.49 3.13 11.97
C PHE A 42 0.53 3.56 13.01
N THR A 43 0.09 4.02 14.18
CA THR A 43 1.00 4.35 15.30
C THR A 43 1.79 3.13 15.74
N PHE A 44 1.13 1.98 15.86
CA PHE A 44 1.82 0.74 16.25
C PHE A 44 2.84 0.28 15.19
N ALA A 45 2.51 0.39 13.89
CA ALA A 45 3.45 0.10 12.81
C ALA A 45 4.66 1.04 12.84
N ASP A 46 4.44 2.34 13.06
CA ASP A 46 5.49 3.33 13.21
C ASP A 46 6.39 3.03 14.43
N GLU A 47 5.82 2.68 15.58
CA GLU A 47 6.55 2.27 16.78
C GLU A 47 7.39 1.00 16.57
N LEU A 48 6.95 0.08 15.71
CA LEU A 48 7.74 -1.09 15.31
C LEU A 48 8.94 -0.71 14.43
N GLY A 49 8.92 0.43 13.75
CA GLY A 49 9.97 0.91 12.87
C GLY A 49 9.81 0.48 11.42
N VAL A 50 8.57 0.39 10.92
CA VAL A 50 8.32 0.21 9.49
C VAL A 50 8.86 1.41 8.69
N THR A 51 9.16 1.18 7.43
CA THR A 51 9.63 2.25 6.53
C THR A 51 8.49 2.87 5.74
N THR A 52 7.36 2.17 5.64
CA THR A 52 6.18 2.61 4.88
C THR A 52 4.90 2.19 5.60
N LEU A 53 3.95 3.12 5.72
CA LEU A 53 2.58 2.82 6.10
C LEU A 53 1.77 2.54 4.83
N GLU A 54 1.25 1.33 4.72
CA GLU A 54 0.34 0.97 3.64
C GLU A 54 -1.11 1.15 4.14
N MET A 55 -1.98 1.67 3.27
CA MET A 55 -3.38 1.97 3.58
C MET A 55 -4.28 2.00 2.37
N ASP A 56 -5.56 1.69 2.59
CA ASP A 56 -6.62 1.74 1.58
C ASP A 56 -7.46 3.01 1.73
N THR A 57 -7.92 3.60 0.63
CA THR A 57 -8.81 4.75 0.68
C THR A 57 -10.12 4.54 -0.09
N LYS A 58 -11.19 5.11 0.44
CA LYS A 58 -12.51 5.24 -0.18
C LYS A 58 -12.98 6.69 -0.10
N VAL A 59 -13.97 7.03 -0.92
CA VAL A 59 -14.54 8.38 -0.96
C VAL A 59 -15.97 8.35 -0.44
N THR A 60 -16.29 9.23 0.50
CA THR A 60 -17.65 9.38 1.05
C THR A 60 -18.62 10.04 0.07
N ALA A 61 -19.92 10.04 0.36
CA ALA A 61 -20.95 10.69 -0.44
C ALA A 61 -20.73 12.21 -0.62
N ASP A 62 -20.06 12.85 0.34
CA ASP A 62 -19.71 14.28 0.34
C ASP A 62 -18.26 14.53 -0.11
N GLY A 63 -17.59 13.54 -0.71
CA GLY A 63 -16.32 13.72 -1.43
C GLY A 63 -15.06 13.71 -0.54
N VAL A 64 -15.12 13.17 0.68
CA VAL A 64 -13.98 13.10 1.60
C VAL A 64 -13.28 11.75 1.48
N LEU A 65 -11.94 11.77 1.44
CA LEU A 65 -11.11 10.56 1.50
C LEU A 65 -11.04 10.02 2.92
N VAL A 66 -11.53 8.79 3.11
CA VAL A 66 -11.49 8.04 4.37
C VAL A 66 -10.64 6.79 4.20
N VAL A 67 -9.87 6.46 5.23
CA VAL A 67 -9.00 5.28 5.20
C VAL A 67 -9.79 4.05 5.63
N THR A 68 -10.15 3.22 4.64
CA THR A 68 -10.91 1.97 4.79
C THR A 68 -10.82 1.14 3.53
N HIS A 69 -10.99 -0.19 3.64
CA HIS A 69 -10.82 -1.11 2.52
C HIS A 69 -12.12 -1.41 1.76
N ASP A 70 -13.19 -1.76 2.48
CA ASP A 70 -14.35 -2.40 1.87
C ASP A 70 -15.31 -1.39 1.22
N SER A 71 -15.73 -1.66 -0.01
CA SER A 71 -16.73 -0.85 -0.75
C SER A 71 -18.13 -0.95 -0.15
N ILE A 72 -18.40 -2.04 0.56
CA ILE A 72 -19.62 -2.30 1.34
C ILE A 72 -19.21 -2.46 2.79
N LEU A 73 -19.88 -1.78 3.73
CA LEU A 73 -19.56 -1.91 5.15
C LEU A 73 -19.57 -3.39 5.57
N ASN A 74 -18.47 -3.81 6.17
CA ASN A 74 -18.27 -5.18 6.59
C ASN A 74 -18.87 -5.42 7.99
N PRO A 75 -19.90 -6.29 8.12
CA PRO A 75 -20.52 -6.57 9.42
C PRO A 75 -19.57 -7.24 10.44
N ASP A 76 -18.42 -7.74 10.01
CA ASP A 76 -17.42 -8.33 10.90
C ASP A 76 -16.39 -7.31 11.41
N LEU A 77 -16.38 -6.09 10.83
CA LEU A 77 -15.46 -5.00 11.16
C LEU A 77 -16.15 -3.79 11.79
N VAL A 78 -17.40 -3.51 11.41
CA VAL A 78 -18.02 -2.21 11.66
C VAL A 78 -19.19 -2.33 12.64
N ARG A 79 -19.21 -1.48 13.66
CA ARG A 79 -20.33 -1.28 14.59
C ARG A 79 -20.91 0.12 14.46
N ASP A 80 -22.21 0.25 14.72
CA ASP A 80 -22.87 1.55 14.83
C ASP A 80 -22.55 2.26 16.17
N ALA A 81 -23.03 3.49 16.32
CA ALA A 81 -22.83 4.29 17.53
C ALA A 81 -23.41 3.66 18.81
N SER A 82 -24.28 2.67 18.68
CA SER A 82 -24.84 1.91 19.82
C SER A 82 -24.04 0.62 20.15
N GLY A 83 -22.95 0.37 19.38
CA GLY A 83 -22.10 -0.81 19.51
C GLY A 83 -22.67 -2.08 18.85
N ARG A 84 -23.71 -1.97 18.02
CA ARG A 84 -24.28 -3.09 17.26
C ARG A 84 -23.55 -3.23 15.93
N TRP A 85 -23.30 -4.46 15.50
CA TRP A 85 -22.75 -4.74 14.17
C TRP A 85 -23.71 -4.24 13.09
N VAL A 86 -23.13 -3.55 12.08
CA VAL A 86 -23.91 -3.01 10.97
C VAL A 86 -24.57 -4.13 10.14
N ALA A 87 -25.63 -3.79 9.43
CA ALA A 87 -26.23 -4.71 8.46
C ALA A 87 -25.32 -4.88 7.25
N ALA A 88 -25.42 -6.01 6.57
CA ALA A 88 -24.76 -6.23 5.28
C ALA A 88 -25.39 -5.34 4.19
N GLY A 89 -24.60 -5.04 3.14
CA GLY A 89 -25.08 -4.41 1.94
C GLY A 89 -25.17 -2.88 1.97
N ILE A 90 -24.56 -2.20 2.95
CA ILE A 90 -24.50 -0.73 3.00
C ILE A 90 -23.28 -0.26 2.18
N PRO A 91 -23.45 0.42 1.02
CA PRO A 91 -22.33 0.96 0.26
C PRO A 91 -21.61 2.06 1.05
N PHE A 92 -20.26 2.01 1.10
CA PHE A 92 -19.48 3.01 1.82
C PHE A 92 -19.71 4.42 1.24
N ASN A 93 -19.71 4.55 -0.08
CA ASN A 93 -19.89 5.83 -0.78
C ASN A 93 -21.31 6.39 -0.72
N SER A 94 -22.25 5.71 -0.05
CA SER A 94 -23.57 6.27 0.27
C SER A 94 -23.59 7.06 1.58
N LEU A 95 -22.50 7.00 2.36
CA LEU A 95 -22.38 7.64 3.67
C LEU A 95 -21.61 8.97 3.56
N THR A 96 -22.09 9.98 4.27
CA THR A 96 -21.33 11.22 4.50
C THR A 96 -20.24 11.00 5.54
N LEU A 97 -19.25 11.92 5.61
CA LEU A 97 -18.21 11.86 6.64
C LEU A 97 -18.82 11.83 8.06
N ASP A 98 -19.85 12.67 8.32
CA ASP A 98 -20.53 12.75 9.63
C ASP A 98 -21.17 11.40 10.04
N GLU A 99 -21.65 10.61 9.07
CA GLU A 99 -22.15 9.27 9.32
C GLU A 99 -21.02 8.27 9.56
N VAL A 100 -19.93 8.34 8.81
CA VAL A 100 -18.75 7.48 8.96
C VAL A 100 -18.08 7.70 10.32
N GLU A 101 -17.97 8.95 10.78
CA GLU A 101 -17.38 9.30 12.08
C GLU A 101 -18.14 8.73 13.29
N ARG A 102 -19.37 8.28 13.10
CA ARG A 102 -20.16 7.60 14.15
C ARG A 102 -19.93 6.10 14.22
N LEU A 103 -19.27 5.52 13.21
CA LEU A 103 -18.99 4.09 13.14
C LEU A 103 -17.78 3.75 14.02
N ASP A 104 -17.79 2.56 14.62
CA ASP A 104 -16.70 2.02 15.42
C ASP A 104 -16.12 0.79 14.70
N VAL A 105 -14.81 0.88 14.38
CA VAL A 105 -14.03 -0.18 13.71
C VAL A 105 -12.95 -0.77 14.62
N GLY A 106 -13.01 -0.49 15.90
CA GLY A 106 -11.97 -0.86 16.87
C GLY A 106 -11.96 -2.33 17.28
N ARG A 107 -12.78 -3.21 16.67
CA ARG A 107 -12.86 -4.61 17.07
C ARG A 107 -13.35 -5.47 15.92
N LEU A 108 -12.72 -6.61 15.71
CA LEU A 108 -13.27 -7.68 14.87
C LEU A 108 -14.43 -8.37 15.59
N ARG A 109 -15.45 -8.77 14.82
CA ARG A 109 -16.59 -9.49 15.36
C ARG A 109 -16.17 -10.84 15.92
N PRO A 110 -16.34 -11.10 17.24
CA PRO A 110 -15.93 -12.35 17.85
C PRO A 110 -16.58 -13.56 17.18
N GLY A 111 -15.76 -14.56 16.85
CA GLY A 111 -16.22 -15.80 16.22
C GLY A 111 -16.41 -15.72 14.69
N SER A 112 -16.26 -14.56 14.07
CA SER A 112 -16.29 -14.46 12.62
C SER A 112 -15.07 -15.13 11.97
N ALA A 113 -15.21 -15.54 10.71
CA ALA A 113 -14.08 -16.05 9.92
C ALA A 113 -12.97 -14.99 9.78
N TYR A 114 -13.35 -13.71 9.71
CA TYR A 114 -12.41 -12.63 9.64
C TYR A 114 -11.57 -12.50 10.92
N ALA A 115 -12.20 -12.56 12.11
CA ALA A 115 -11.49 -12.53 13.38
C ALA A 115 -10.53 -13.72 13.58
N GLN A 116 -10.88 -14.90 13.03
CA GLN A 116 -10.01 -16.08 13.09
C GLN A 116 -8.70 -15.93 12.31
N ARG A 117 -8.67 -15.07 11.30
CA ARG A 117 -7.45 -14.77 10.52
C ARG A 117 -6.44 -13.93 11.30
N PHE A 118 -6.90 -13.15 12.29
CA PHE A 118 -6.07 -12.22 13.06
C PHE A 118 -6.17 -12.47 14.58
N PRO A 119 -5.73 -13.65 15.04
CA PRO A 119 -5.90 -14.05 16.44
C PRO A 119 -5.07 -13.22 17.44
N LEU A 120 -4.08 -12.47 16.95
CA LEU A 120 -3.21 -11.61 17.77
C LEU A 120 -3.71 -10.15 17.80
N GLN A 121 -4.75 -9.82 17.05
CA GLN A 121 -5.26 -8.46 17.02
C GLN A 121 -5.91 -8.08 18.36
N VAL A 122 -5.41 -7.01 18.95
CA VAL A 122 -5.94 -6.45 20.20
C VAL A 122 -7.01 -5.42 19.87
N PRO A 123 -8.25 -5.60 20.33
CA PRO A 123 -9.31 -4.63 20.09
C PRO A 123 -9.09 -3.32 20.85
N ILE A 124 -9.50 -2.21 20.22
CA ILE A 124 -9.47 -0.86 20.79
C ILE A 124 -10.83 -0.23 20.50
N ASP A 125 -11.81 -0.55 21.35
CA ASP A 125 -13.20 -0.10 21.19
C ASP A 125 -13.30 1.43 21.13
N GLY A 126 -14.20 1.93 20.29
CA GLY A 126 -14.40 3.36 20.08
C GLY A 126 -13.47 3.95 19.01
N THR A 127 -12.64 3.13 18.36
CA THR A 127 -11.78 3.57 17.25
C THR A 127 -12.62 3.91 16.02
N ARG A 128 -12.30 5.06 15.39
CA ARG A 128 -12.99 5.56 14.20
C ARG A 128 -12.16 5.29 12.95
N MET A 129 -12.82 5.27 11.79
CA MET A 129 -12.16 5.37 10.50
C MET A 129 -11.57 6.78 10.37
N PRO A 130 -10.26 6.94 10.20
CA PRO A 130 -9.68 8.27 10.01
C PRO A 130 -9.90 8.75 8.57
N THR A 131 -9.97 10.06 8.38
CA THR A 131 -9.76 10.64 7.05
C THR A 131 -8.30 10.46 6.63
N LEU A 132 -8.02 10.44 5.31
CA LEU A 132 -6.64 10.43 4.83
C LEU A 132 -5.86 11.63 5.40
N LYS A 133 -6.50 12.80 5.42
CA LYS A 133 -5.93 14.02 6.01
C LYS A 133 -5.45 13.80 7.45
N GLN A 134 -6.26 13.17 8.29
CA GLN A 134 -5.88 12.88 9.68
C GLN A 134 -4.66 11.98 9.78
N VAL A 135 -4.55 10.97 8.91
CA VAL A 135 -3.37 10.08 8.87
C VAL A 135 -2.13 10.87 8.42
N LEU A 136 -2.22 11.57 7.30
CA LEU A 136 -1.08 12.35 6.77
C LEU A 136 -0.61 13.42 7.76
N ASP A 137 -1.53 14.16 8.40
CA ASP A 137 -1.18 15.17 9.41
C ASP A 137 -0.52 14.55 10.65
N THR A 138 -0.93 13.33 11.06
CA THR A 138 -0.37 12.66 12.23
C THR A 138 1.10 12.28 12.03
N PHE A 139 1.46 11.85 10.81
CA PHE A 139 2.80 11.35 10.52
C PHE A 139 3.65 12.26 9.61
N ARG A 140 3.18 13.47 9.31
CA ARG A 140 3.87 14.40 8.40
C ARG A 140 5.30 14.75 8.84
N ASP A 141 5.55 14.84 10.15
CA ASP A 141 6.83 15.24 10.72
C ASP A 141 7.82 14.06 10.85
N ARG A 142 7.39 12.82 10.54
CA ARG A 142 8.23 11.62 10.48
C ARG A 142 8.92 11.55 9.12
N SER A 143 10.06 12.24 8.96
CA SER A 143 10.76 12.46 7.68
C SER A 143 11.24 11.17 6.99
N ASP A 144 11.42 10.09 7.75
CA ASP A 144 11.88 8.77 7.34
C ASP A 144 10.74 7.80 6.96
N LEU A 145 9.49 8.20 7.22
CA LEU A 145 8.31 7.37 6.98
C LEU A 145 7.67 7.72 5.64
N ARG A 146 7.34 6.70 4.84
CA ARG A 146 6.62 6.81 3.57
C ARG A 146 5.19 6.33 3.70
N PHE A 147 4.39 6.61 2.68
CA PHE A 147 2.97 6.25 2.61
C PHE A 147 2.70 5.55 1.29
N ASN A 148 2.14 4.34 1.33
CA ASN A 148 1.64 3.63 0.17
C ASN A 148 0.11 3.61 0.24
N ILE A 149 -0.56 4.37 -0.64
CA ILE A 149 -1.97 4.70 -0.51
C ILE A 149 -2.75 4.12 -1.69
N GLU A 150 -3.66 3.18 -1.39
CA GLU A 150 -4.46 2.53 -2.41
C GLU A 150 -5.74 3.30 -2.74
N THR A 151 -6.02 3.45 -4.03
CA THR A 151 -7.34 3.82 -4.54
C THR A 151 -8.18 2.56 -4.73
N LYS A 152 -9.11 2.32 -3.81
CA LYS A 152 -10.00 1.14 -3.89
C LYS A 152 -11.12 1.38 -4.89
N ILE A 153 -10.83 1.16 -6.18
CA ILE A 153 -11.79 1.17 -7.28
C ILE A 153 -12.06 -0.28 -7.70
N GLU A 154 -13.30 -0.57 -7.98
CA GLU A 154 -13.75 -1.85 -8.51
C GLU A 154 -14.37 -1.61 -9.89
N PRO A 155 -13.63 -1.87 -10.99
CA PRO A 155 -14.13 -1.67 -12.35
C PRO A 155 -15.44 -2.41 -12.65
N ASP A 156 -15.63 -3.56 -12.01
CA ASP A 156 -16.83 -4.40 -12.16
C ASP A 156 -18.04 -3.88 -11.38
N ALA A 157 -17.80 -2.95 -10.42
CA ALA A 157 -18.83 -2.31 -9.61
C ALA A 157 -18.68 -0.76 -9.62
N PRO A 158 -18.79 -0.11 -10.80
CA PRO A 158 -18.41 1.30 -10.99
C PRO A 158 -19.27 2.30 -10.20
N THR A 159 -20.37 1.86 -9.59
CA THR A 159 -21.21 2.69 -8.74
C THR A 159 -20.72 2.78 -7.30
N LEU A 160 -19.73 1.98 -6.92
CA LEU A 160 -19.20 1.91 -5.54
C LEU A 160 -17.99 2.82 -5.29
N SER A 161 -17.54 3.56 -6.31
CA SER A 161 -16.42 4.51 -6.21
C SER A 161 -16.58 5.64 -7.22
N PRO A 162 -15.89 6.78 -7.05
CA PRO A 162 -15.74 7.77 -8.12
C PRO A 162 -15.03 7.16 -9.34
N VAL A 163 -15.15 7.83 -10.49
CA VAL A 163 -14.36 7.47 -11.67
C VAL A 163 -12.86 7.65 -11.41
N PRO A 164 -11.98 6.89 -12.09
CA PRO A 164 -10.54 6.93 -11.84
C PRO A 164 -9.91 8.33 -11.82
N ALA A 165 -10.28 9.19 -12.76
CA ALA A 165 -9.77 10.56 -12.85
C ALA A 165 -10.16 11.44 -11.64
N GLU A 166 -11.36 11.27 -11.11
CA GLU A 166 -11.81 12.00 -9.93
C GLU A 166 -11.11 11.50 -8.67
N PHE A 167 -11.01 10.18 -8.50
CA PHE A 167 -10.32 9.60 -7.35
C PHE A 167 -8.84 9.99 -7.33
N ALA A 168 -8.14 9.86 -8.47
CA ALA A 168 -6.75 10.28 -8.61
C ALA A 168 -6.56 11.75 -8.22
N ARG A 169 -7.44 12.65 -8.71
CA ARG A 169 -7.39 14.07 -8.37
C ARG A 169 -7.56 14.32 -6.88
N LEU A 170 -8.59 13.73 -6.25
CA LEU A 170 -8.83 13.87 -4.81
C LEU A 170 -7.60 13.43 -3.99
N LEU A 171 -7.01 12.30 -4.34
CA LEU A 171 -5.86 11.76 -3.61
C LEU A 171 -4.60 12.61 -3.82
N VAL A 172 -4.32 13.03 -5.05
CA VAL A 172 -3.19 13.91 -5.37
C VAL A 172 -3.32 15.27 -4.67
N ASP A 173 -4.53 15.84 -4.67
CA ASP A 173 -4.79 17.13 -4.00
C ASP A 173 -4.52 17.03 -2.49
N GLU A 174 -4.94 15.92 -1.83
CA GLU A 174 -4.70 15.71 -0.40
C GLU A 174 -3.20 15.52 -0.08
N ILE A 175 -2.48 14.72 -0.89
CA ILE A 175 -1.03 14.51 -0.74
C ILE A 175 -0.27 15.83 -0.90
N ARG A 176 -0.62 16.65 -1.91
CA ARG A 176 -0.02 17.97 -2.14
C ARG A 176 -0.33 18.95 -1.03
N ALA A 177 -1.57 18.96 -0.52
CA ALA A 177 -1.95 19.80 0.62
C ALA A 177 -1.13 19.46 1.89
N ALA A 178 -0.73 18.20 2.04
CA ALA A 178 0.14 17.75 3.12
C ALA A 178 1.65 18.02 2.86
N GLY A 179 2.06 18.30 1.61
CA GLY A 179 3.46 18.47 1.19
C GLY A 179 4.25 17.15 1.21
N LEU A 180 3.60 16.04 0.85
CA LEU A 180 4.13 14.69 1.01
C LEU A 180 4.41 13.98 -0.32
N GLU A 181 4.44 14.67 -1.45
CA GLU A 181 4.56 14.12 -2.81
C GLU A 181 5.76 13.18 -2.97
N LYS A 182 6.87 13.49 -2.32
CA LYS A 182 8.12 12.69 -2.39
C LYS A 182 8.14 11.49 -1.44
N ARG A 183 7.18 11.42 -0.52
CA ARG A 183 7.06 10.34 0.47
C ARG A 183 5.81 9.50 0.27
N ALA A 184 4.91 9.91 -0.61
CA ALA A 184 3.73 9.16 -0.97
C ALA A 184 3.96 8.35 -2.24
N MET A 185 3.38 7.17 -2.25
CA MET A 185 3.16 6.31 -3.41
C MET A 185 1.66 6.10 -3.55
N ILE A 186 1.18 6.00 -4.78
CA ILE A 186 -0.22 5.67 -5.06
C ILE A 186 -0.27 4.30 -5.71
N GLN A 187 -0.97 3.36 -5.06
CA GLN A 187 -1.18 2.02 -5.58
C GLN A 187 -2.62 1.79 -6.04
N SER A 188 -2.80 0.92 -7.02
CA SER A 188 -4.13 0.55 -7.50
C SER A 188 -4.12 -0.77 -8.27
N PHE A 189 -5.21 -1.53 -8.13
CA PHE A 189 -5.58 -2.61 -9.06
C PHE A 189 -6.18 -2.06 -10.35
N ASP A 190 -6.89 -0.92 -10.28
CA ASP A 190 -7.39 -0.22 -11.46
C ASP A 190 -6.31 0.71 -12.03
N TRP A 191 -5.56 0.22 -12.99
CA TRP A 191 -4.42 0.95 -13.57
C TRP A 191 -4.82 2.22 -14.32
N ARG A 192 -6.10 2.43 -14.63
CA ARG A 192 -6.58 3.71 -15.17
C ARG A 192 -6.34 4.86 -14.18
N THR A 193 -6.41 4.57 -12.87
CA THR A 193 -6.07 5.53 -11.82
C THR A 193 -4.58 5.91 -11.87
N LEU A 194 -3.70 4.92 -12.06
CA LEU A 194 -2.25 5.15 -12.13
C LEU A 194 -1.89 6.02 -13.34
N LEU A 195 -2.50 5.79 -14.51
CA LEU A 195 -2.32 6.65 -15.69
C LEU A 195 -2.74 8.11 -15.41
N GLU A 196 -3.84 8.30 -14.68
CA GLU A 196 -4.27 9.66 -14.30
C GLU A 196 -3.29 10.31 -13.32
N VAL A 197 -2.79 9.56 -12.33
CA VAL A 197 -1.75 10.05 -11.40
C VAL A 197 -0.50 10.46 -12.17
N GLN A 198 0.02 9.61 -13.05
CA GLN A 198 1.18 9.93 -13.90
C GLN A 198 0.97 11.19 -14.75
N ARG A 199 -0.25 11.42 -15.23
CA ARG A 199 -0.59 12.60 -16.02
C ARG A 199 -0.65 13.90 -15.21
N ILE A 200 -1.20 13.87 -13.98
CA ILE A 200 -1.45 15.08 -13.17
C ILE A 200 -0.39 15.34 -12.10
N ALA A 201 0.35 14.30 -11.70
CA ALA A 201 1.34 14.33 -10.63
C ALA A 201 2.51 13.37 -10.92
N PRO A 202 3.30 13.60 -11.99
CA PRO A 202 4.40 12.71 -12.36
C PRO A 202 5.52 12.63 -11.31
N GLU A 203 5.47 13.47 -10.29
CA GLU A 203 6.38 13.45 -9.14
C GLU A 203 6.01 12.42 -8.07
N ILE A 204 4.80 11.84 -8.12
CA ILE A 204 4.33 10.82 -7.18
C ILE A 204 4.57 9.43 -7.76
N THR A 205 5.24 8.57 -7.02
CA THR A 205 5.50 7.18 -7.39
C THR A 205 4.20 6.39 -7.58
N THR A 206 4.11 5.64 -8.67
CA THR A 206 2.96 4.79 -8.98
C THR A 206 3.26 3.31 -8.76
N VAL A 207 2.35 2.58 -8.14
CA VAL A 207 2.48 1.17 -7.77
C VAL A 207 1.37 0.37 -8.42
N ALA A 208 1.73 -0.53 -9.35
CA ALA A 208 0.79 -1.41 -10.02
C ALA A 208 0.56 -2.69 -9.20
N LEU A 209 -0.62 -2.81 -8.61
CA LEU A 209 -1.07 -4.04 -7.93
C LEU A 209 -1.50 -5.10 -8.94
N THR A 210 -1.17 -6.36 -8.68
CA THR A 210 -1.65 -7.51 -9.44
C THR A 210 -1.99 -8.68 -8.52
N GLU A 211 -3.13 -9.34 -8.80
CA GLU A 211 -3.53 -10.59 -8.18
C GLU A 211 -2.72 -11.77 -8.73
N ALA A 212 -2.71 -12.88 -7.99
CA ALA A 212 -2.13 -14.14 -8.45
C ALA A 212 -2.93 -14.75 -9.64
N ASP A 213 -4.24 -14.49 -9.70
CA ASP A 213 -5.06 -14.95 -10.82
C ASP A 213 -4.82 -14.11 -12.08
N PRO A 214 -4.21 -14.66 -13.13
CA PRO A 214 -3.95 -13.93 -14.36
C PRO A 214 -5.21 -13.56 -15.13
N ALA A 215 -6.38 -14.07 -14.77
CA ALA A 215 -7.65 -13.76 -15.46
C ALA A 215 -7.94 -12.25 -15.46
N LEU A 216 -7.64 -11.55 -14.37
CA LEU A 216 -7.82 -10.09 -14.25
C LEU A 216 -6.89 -9.27 -15.17
N LEU A 217 -5.86 -9.90 -15.73
CA LEU A 217 -4.88 -9.26 -16.62
C LEU A 217 -5.15 -9.53 -18.11
N THR A 218 -6.23 -10.25 -18.46
CA THR A 218 -6.44 -10.77 -19.82
C THR A 218 -7.36 -9.91 -20.68
N ASP A 219 -8.37 -9.26 -20.09
CA ASP A 219 -9.41 -8.52 -20.81
C ASP A 219 -9.14 -7.01 -20.93
N GLY A 220 -8.22 -6.49 -20.12
CA GLY A 220 -7.85 -5.08 -20.11
C GLY A 220 -8.76 -4.18 -19.24
N VAL A 221 -9.72 -4.74 -18.54
CA VAL A 221 -10.67 -3.95 -17.71
C VAL A 221 -9.94 -3.31 -16.53
N TRP A 222 -9.17 -4.09 -15.79
CA TRP A 222 -8.38 -3.63 -14.64
C TRP A 222 -7.07 -2.93 -15.03
N THR A 223 -6.55 -3.21 -16.20
CA THR A 223 -5.18 -2.91 -16.64
C THR A 223 -5.11 -1.78 -17.66
N ALA A 224 -6.09 -0.89 -17.68
CA ALA A 224 -6.15 0.28 -18.58
C ALA A 224 -6.07 -0.10 -20.08
N GLY A 225 -6.63 -1.24 -20.45
CA GLY A 225 -6.63 -1.74 -21.82
C GLY A 225 -5.44 -2.61 -22.21
N LEU A 226 -4.42 -2.71 -21.37
CA LEU A 226 -3.29 -3.62 -21.56
C LEU A 226 -3.76 -5.07 -21.34
N ARG A 227 -3.21 -6.02 -22.10
CA ARG A 227 -3.60 -7.44 -22.03
C ARG A 227 -2.36 -8.30 -21.91
N LEU A 228 -2.35 -9.22 -20.96
CA LEU A 228 -1.19 -10.07 -20.67
C LEU A 228 -0.68 -10.84 -21.91
N GLY A 229 -1.60 -11.25 -22.81
CA GLY A 229 -1.24 -11.94 -24.05
C GLY A 229 -0.37 -11.12 -25.01
N ASP A 230 -0.50 -9.77 -24.98
CA ASP A 230 0.29 -8.86 -25.82
C ASP A 230 1.75 -8.75 -25.35
N TYR A 231 2.03 -9.23 -24.13
CA TYR A 231 3.35 -9.21 -23.48
C TYR A 231 3.94 -10.60 -23.29
N ALA A 232 3.53 -11.56 -24.12
CA ALA A 232 3.99 -12.95 -24.07
C ALA A 232 3.83 -13.62 -22.68
N GLY A 233 2.84 -13.19 -21.89
CA GLY A 233 2.57 -13.70 -20.56
C GLY A 233 3.47 -13.10 -19.45
N SER A 234 4.31 -12.11 -19.74
CA SER A 234 5.14 -11.45 -18.74
C SER A 234 4.37 -10.29 -18.08
N VAL A 235 3.99 -10.45 -16.81
CA VAL A 235 3.38 -9.38 -15.99
C VAL A 235 4.35 -8.21 -15.80
N PRO A 236 5.66 -8.43 -15.48
CA PRO A 236 6.61 -7.32 -15.42
C PRO A 236 6.72 -6.51 -16.71
N ALA A 237 6.64 -7.15 -17.89
CA ALA A 237 6.66 -6.46 -19.16
C ALA A 237 5.42 -5.55 -19.33
N MET A 238 4.27 -6.03 -18.90
CA MET A 238 3.00 -5.31 -18.96
C MET A 238 2.99 -4.12 -17.99
N VAL A 239 3.48 -4.28 -16.76
CA VAL A 239 3.63 -3.20 -15.76
C VAL A 239 4.63 -2.14 -16.24
N ALA A 240 5.75 -2.55 -16.84
CA ALA A 240 6.71 -1.61 -17.42
C ALA A 240 6.10 -0.83 -18.60
N ALA A 241 5.23 -1.45 -19.42
CA ALA A 241 4.53 -0.78 -20.50
C ALA A 241 3.47 0.22 -20.00
N LEU A 242 2.90 0.01 -18.81
CA LEU A 242 2.06 1.00 -18.12
C LEU A 242 2.86 2.24 -17.72
N GLY A 243 4.18 2.10 -17.53
CA GLY A 243 5.04 3.16 -17.00
C GLY A 243 4.98 3.32 -15.48
N ALA A 244 4.52 2.29 -14.75
CA ALA A 244 4.56 2.31 -13.30
C ALA A 244 6.02 2.16 -12.78
N ASP A 245 6.27 2.69 -11.59
CA ASP A 245 7.60 2.63 -10.95
C ASP A 245 7.79 1.32 -10.16
N VAL A 246 6.71 0.83 -9.58
CA VAL A 246 6.69 -0.33 -8.69
C VAL A 246 5.67 -1.36 -9.19
N TRP A 247 6.09 -2.61 -9.21
CA TRP A 247 5.20 -3.75 -9.33
C TRP A 247 4.95 -4.35 -7.96
N SER A 248 3.70 -4.40 -7.54
CA SER A 248 3.29 -4.99 -6.25
C SER A 248 2.38 -6.20 -6.49
N PRO A 249 2.98 -7.39 -6.70
CA PRO A 249 2.23 -8.62 -6.95
C PRO A 249 1.70 -9.25 -5.67
N ASP A 250 0.60 -10.03 -5.79
CA ASP A 250 0.33 -11.08 -4.83
C ASP A 250 1.56 -12.01 -4.73
N SER A 251 1.91 -12.38 -3.51
CA SER A 251 3.06 -13.26 -3.25
C SER A 251 2.87 -14.69 -3.74
N GLU A 252 1.62 -15.14 -3.90
CA GLU A 252 1.30 -16.45 -4.41
C GLU A 252 1.74 -16.59 -5.89
N GLY A 253 2.60 -17.55 -6.13
CA GLY A 253 3.13 -17.79 -7.48
C GLY A 253 4.24 -16.84 -7.94
N LEU A 254 4.67 -15.86 -7.11
CA LEU A 254 5.83 -15.02 -7.45
C LEU A 254 7.10 -15.88 -7.55
N THR A 255 7.89 -15.65 -8.60
CA THR A 255 9.12 -16.40 -8.88
C THR A 255 10.33 -15.48 -8.92
N ALA A 256 11.51 -16.02 -8.59
CA ALA A 256 12.77 -15.28 -8.72
C ALA A 256 13.06 -14.86 -10.19
N GLU A 257 12.51 -15.56 -11.18
CA GLU A 257 12.62 -15.17 -12.59
C GLU A 257 11.80 -13.91 -12.87
N ALA A 258 10.55 -13.84 -12.39
CA ALA A 258 9.69 -12.67 -12.55
C ALA A 258 10.28 -11.44 -11.82
N VAL A 259 10.88 -11.61 -10.64
CA VAL A 259 11.58 -10.53 -9.92
C VAL A 259 12.76 -10.02 -10.77
N ARG A 260 13.59 -10.92 -11.33
CA ARG A 260 14.70 -10.50 -12.20
C ARG A 260 14.23 -9.83 -13.49
N ASP A 261 13.13 -10.29 -14.11
CA ASP A 261 12.54 -9.65 -15.30
C ASP A 261 12.04 -8.23 -14.96
N ALA A 262 11.40 -8.06 -13.80
CA ALA A 262 10.98 -6.75 -13.30
C ALA A 262 12.18 -5.80 -13.12
N HIS A 263 13.23 -6.24 -12.43
CA HIS A 263 14.45 -5.46 -12.22
C HIS A 263 15.16 -5.11 -13.55
N ALA A 264 15.20 -6.04 -14.51
CA ALA A 264 15.77 -5.78 -15.83
C ALA A 264 15.01 -4.68 -16.60
N ARG A 265 13.76 -4.42 -16.22
CA ARG A 265 12.90 -3.36 -16.78
C ARG A 265 12.91 -2.08 -15.95
N GLY A 266 13.66 -2.05 -14.85
CA GLY A 266 13.75 -0.90 -13.94
C GLY A 266 12.61 -0.81 -12.92
N LEU A 267 11.81 -1.85 -12.75
CA LEU A 267 10.75 -1.89 -11.75
C LEU A 267 11.29 -2.26 -10.38
N THR A 268 10.80 -1.61 -9.34
CA THR A 268 10.88 -2.06 -7.95
C THR A 268 9.82 -3.14 -7.69
N VAL A 269 10.08 -4.15 -6.87
CA VAL A 269 9.16 -5.27 -6.60
C VAL A 269 8.83 -5.35 -5.11
N VAL A 270 7.54 -5.19 -4.77
CA VAL A 270 7.03 -5.16 -3.38
C VAL A 270 5.81 -6.08 -3.26
N PRO A 271 5.99 -7.38 -2.98
CA PRO A 271 4.87 -8.33 -2.87
C PRO A 271 3.99 -8.11 -1.62
N TRP A 272 2.74 -8.51 -1.73
CA TRP A 272 1.70 -8.52 -0.69
C TRP A 272 0.94 -9.85 -0.68
N THR A 273 0.25 -10.31 0.36
CA THR A 273 0.50 -9.95 1.75
C THR A 273 1.29 -11.08 2.37
N VAL A 274 2.54 -10.83 2.76
CA VAL A 274 3.48 -11.88 3.18
C VAL A 274 3.58 -11.89 4.71
N ASN A 275 3.08 -12.95 5.34
CA ASN A 275 2.91 -13.00 6.79
C ASN A 275 3.77 -14.07 7.48
N GLU A 276 4.02 -15.21 6.82
CA GLU A 276 4.72 -16.30 7.45
C GLU A 276 6.24 -16.13 7.33
N PRO A 277 7.01 -16.40 8.41
CA PRO A 277 8.47 -16.19 8.40
C PRO A 277 9.20 -16.91 7.26
N SER A 278 8.75 -18.12 6.89
CA SER A 278 9.34 -18.86 5.79
C SER A 278 9.07 -18.23 4.42
N GLU A 279 7.89 -17.61 4.23
CA GLU A 279 7.55 -16.89 3.01
C GLU A 279 8.31 -15.58 2.93
N ILE A 280 8.43 -14.85 4.05
CA ILE A 280 9.26 -13.64 4.15
C ILE A 280 10.71 -13.95 3.74
N ASP A 281 11.31 -15.02 4.31
CA ASP A 281 12.67 -15.42 3.98
C ASP A 281 12.79 -15.82 2.48
N ALA A 282 11.76 -16.45 1.91
CA ALA A 282 11.74 -16.82 0.49
C ALA A 282 11.65 -15.56 -0.42
N MET A 283 10.78 -14.60 -0.12
CA MET A 283 10.69 -13.34 -0.89
C MET A 283 12.01 -12.58 -0.84
N ILE A 284 12.60 -12.48 0.34
CA ILE A 284 13.91 -11.88 0.53
C ILE A 284 15.00 -12.61 -0.30
N ALA A 285 14.99 -13.93 -0.36
CA ALA A 285 15.93 -14.72 -1.15
C ALA A 285 15.72 -14.55 -2.67
N MET A 286 14.51 -14.25 -3.12
CA MET A 286 14.20 -13.91 -4.52
C MET A 286 14.74 -12.52 -4.91
N GLY A 287 15.08 -11.67 -3.93
CA GLY A 287 15.64 -10.34 -4.16
C GLY A 287 14.59 -9.24 -4.29
N VAL A 288 13.42 -9.38 -3.69
CA VAL A 288 12.41 -8.31 -3.67
C VAL A 288 12.93 -7.07 -2.93
N ASP A 289 12.42 -5.90 -3.27
CA ASP A 289 12.87 -4.61 -2.75
C ASP A 289 12.10 -4.17 -1.50
N GLY A 290 10.92 -4.72 -1.28
CA GLY A 290 10.10 -4.49 -0.10
C GLY A 290 9.12 -5.62 0.13
N ILE A 291 8.39 -5.57 1.24
CA ILE A 291 7.36 -6.55 1.61
C ILE A 291 6.22 -5.84 2.36
N ILE A 292 4.99 -6.04 1.90
CA ILE A 292 3.76 -5.63 2.60
C ILE A 292 3.30 -6.78 3.50
N SER A 293 3.15 -6.53 4.82
CA SER A 293 2.80 -7.55 5.80
C SER A 293 1.82 -7.07 6.86
N ASP A 294 0.90 -7.96 7.28
CA ASP A 294 0.05 -7.76 8.46
C ASP A 294 0.84 -7.81 9.78
N TYR A 295 2.04 -8.42 9.73
CA TYR A 295 2.95 -8.64 10.86
C TYR A 295 4.34 -8.07 10.52
N PRO A 296 4.47 -6.73 10.39
CA PRO A 296 5.71 -6.11 9.89
C PRO A 296 6.93 -6.34 10.80
N ASP A 297 6.75 -6.65 12.08
CA ASP A 297 7.81 -7.05 13.00
C ASP A 297 8.54 -8.31 12.52
N ARG A 298 7.84 -9.26 11.89
CA ARG A 298 8.44 -10.47 11.31
C ARG A 298 9.36 -10.13 10.13
N VAL A 299 8.96 -9.17 9.29
CA VAL A 299 9.77 -8.66 8.18
C VAL A 299 10.99 -7.89 8.69
N LEU A 300 10.80 -7.03 9.72
CA LEU A 300 11.90 -6.32 10.38
C LEU A 300 12.92 -7.29 10.99
N ALA A 301 12.45 -8.35 11.66
CA ALA A 301 13.33 -9.38 12.21
C ALA A 301 14.10 -10.14 11.12
N ALA A 302 13.47 -10.42 9.96
CA ALA A 302 14.14 -11.04 8.81
C ALA A 302 15.19 -10.11 8.19
N ARG A 303 14.86 -8.81 8.03
CA ARG A 303 15.77 -7.79 7.53
C ARG A 303 17.02 -7.65 8.42
N ALA A 304 16.86 -7.71 9.74
CA ALA A 304 17.98 -7.57 10.69
C ALA A 304 18.94 -8.76 10.69
N ARG A 305 18.59 -9.90 10.08
CA ARG A 305 19.46 -11.08 9.95
C ARG A 305 20.39 -11.04 8.71
N ARG A 306 20.23 -10.03 7.86
CA ARG A 306 21.07 -9.81 6.66
C ARG A 306 22.31 -8.98 6.98
#